data_f68d756edb333aeda59eede644119408
#
_entry.id   f68d756edb333aeda59eede644119408
#
_cell.length_a   1.000
_cell.length_b   1.000
_cell.length_c   1.000
_cell.angle_alpha   90.00
_cell.angle_beta   90.00
_cell.angle_gamma   90.00
#
_symmetry.space_group_name_H-M   'P 1'
#
loop_
_entity.id
_entity.type
_entity.pdbx_description
1 polymer ?
#
loop_
_entity_poly.entity_id
_entity_poly.type
_entity_poly.pdbx_seq_one_letter_code
_entity_poly.pdbx_strand_id
1 'polypeptide(L)'
;MKPLYEAIYAIVKEIPEGQVATYGQVAKRAGNRGLARVVGNALHINPYPGTVPCHRVVNAKGELSGAFAFGSYDEQKRRLEAESVIVINNRVDLQEYGVSW
;
A
#
# COMPACT_ATOMS: atom_id res chain seq x y z
N MET A 1 -15.71 6.34 -11.56
CA MET A 1 -15.01 5.65 -10.44
C MET A 1 -15.81 5.86 -9.16
N LYS A 2 -15.89 4.83 -8.32
CA LYS A 2 -16.63 4.94 -7.06
C LYS A 2 -15.98 5.97 -6.14
N PRO A 3 -16.76 6.83 -5.46
CA PRO A 3 -16.17 7.82 -4.56
C PRO A 3 -15.28 7.24 -3.48
N LEU A 4 -15.61 6.04 -2.96
CA LEU A 4 -14.78 5.39 -1.94
C LEU A 4 -13.42 5.02 -2.51
N TYR A 5 -13.33 4.54 -3.73
CA TYR A 5 -12.06 4.21 -4.36
C TYR A 5 -11.21 5.47 -4.55
N GLU A 6 -11.83 6.58 -4.95
CA GLU A 6 -11.09 7.84 -5.10
C GLU A 6 -10.54 8.31 -3.75
N ALA A 7 -11.32 8.15 -2.68
CA ALA A 7 -10.85 8.48 -1.33
C ALA A 7 -9.66 7.61 -0.93
N ILE A 8 -9.71 6.31 -1.25
CA ILE A 8 -8.62 5.38 -0.95
C ILE A 8 -7.36 5.81 -1.72
N TYR A 9 -7.48 6.13 -3.00
CA TYR A 9 -6.32 6.56 -3.79
C TYR A 9 -5.71 7.84 -3.23
N ALA A 10 -6.54 8.79 -2.80
CA ALA A 10 -6.05 10.03 -2.20
C ALA A 10 -5.26 9.75 -0.91
N ILE A 11 -5.74 8.81 -0.09
CA ILE A 11 -5.07 8.44 1.15
C ILE A 11 -3.72 7.77 0.84
N VAL A 12 -3.69 6.85 -0.11
CA VAL A 12 -2.46 6.15 -0.47
C VAL A 12 -1.42 7.12 -1.00
N LYS A 13 -1.84 8.16 -1.72
CA LYS A 13 -0.93 9.20 -2.21
C LYS A 13 -0.24 9.96 -1.07
N GLU A 14 -0.81 9.95 0.13
CA GLU A 14 -0.21 10.62 1.29
C GLU A 14 0.93 9.81 1.93
N ILE A 15 1.09 8.54 1.56
CA ILE A 15 2.19 7.73 2.12
C ILE A 15 3.51 8.25 1.55
N PRO A 16 4.43 8.73 2.39
CA PRO A 16 5.68 9.29 1.88
C PRO A 16 6.57 8.22 1.23
N GLU A 17 7.39 8.66 0.30
CA GLU A 17 8.44 7.80 -0.26
C GLU A 17 9.34 7.32 0.88
N GLY A 18 9.68 6.03 0.86
CA GLY A 18 10.51 5.43 1.91
C GLY A 18 9.72 4.93 3.11
N GLN A 19 8.39 5.04 3.08
CA GLN A 19 7.52 4.54 4.15
C GLN A 19 6.44 3.65 3.58
N VAL A 20 5.79 2.88 4.47
CA VAL A 20 4.69 2.00 4.08
C VAL A 20 3.53 2.15 5.06
N ALA A 21 2.32 1.82 4.59
CA ALA A 21 1.13 1.74 5.43
C ALA A 21 0.53 0.34 5.27
N THR A 22 -0.23 -0.10 6.26
CA THR A 22 -0.97 -1.36 6.15
C THR A 22 -2.34 -1.11 5.52
N TYR A 23 -2.95 -2.17 4.98
CA TYR A 23 -4.33 -2.08 4.48
C TYR A 23 -5.27 -1.55 5.56
N GLY A 24 -5.07 -2.00 6.82
CA GLY A 24 -5.90 -1.55 7.94
C GLY A 24 -5.75 -0.07 8.24
N GLN A 25 -4.53 0.47 8.13
CA GLN A 25 -4.31 1.89 8.33
C GLN A 25 -4.98 2.74 7.25
N VAL A 26 -4.87 2.31 6.00
CA VAL A 26 -5.55 2.99 4.89
C VAL A 26 -7.06 2.91 5.09
N ALA A 27 -7.57 1.74 5.44
CA ALA A 27 -9.00 1.54 5.67
C ALA A 27 -9.52 2.43 6.79
N LYS A 28 -8.78 2.52 7.89
CA LYS A 28 -9.16 3.37 9.02
C LYS A 28 -9.27 4.83 8.60
N ARG A 29 -8.32 5.34 7.82
CA ARG A 29 -8.38 6.71 7.34
C ARG A 29 -9.52 6.93 6.33
N ALA A 30 -9.93 5.86 5.64
CA ALA A 30 -11.09 5.92 4.74
C ALA A 30 -12.42 5.83 5.48
N GLY A 31 -12.38 5.63 6.81
CA GLY A 31 -13.57 5.66 7.66
C GLY A 31 -13.80 4.43 8.52
N ASN A 32 -13.26 3.26 8.18
CA ASN A 32 -13.53 2.02 8.92
C ASN A 32 -12.50 0.95 8.58
N ARG A 33 -11.87 0.35 9.60
CA ARG A 33 -10.92 -0.75 9.42
C ARG A 33 -11.52 -1.94 8.66
N GLY A 34 -12.83 -2.12 8.72
CA GLY A 34 -13.53 -3.17 7.97
C GLY A 34 -13.43 -3.01 6.46
N LEU A 35 -12.95 -1.86 5.98
CA LEU A 35 -12.76 -1.61 4.56
C LEU A 35 -11.43 -2.14 4.00
N ALA A 36 -10.63 -2.87 4.81
CA ALA A 36 -9.32 -3.34 4.36
C ALA A 36 -9.38 -4.15 3.07
N ARG A 37 -10.41 -5.02 2.93
CA ARG A 37 -10.59 -5.78 1.69
C ARG A 37 -10.91 -4.86 0.51
N VAL A 38 -11.72 -3.84 0.75
CA VAL A 38 -12.07 -2.86 -0.29
C VAL A 38 -10.81 -2.10 -0.72
N VAL A 39 -9.95 -1.75 0.24
CA VAL A 39 -8.66 -1.13 -0.08
C VAL A 39 -7.84 -2.03 -1.00
N GLY A 40 -7.75 -3.32 -0.68
CA GLY A 40 -7.04 -4.28 -1.54
C GLY A 40 -7.61 -4.33 -2.94
N ASN A 41 -8.94 -4.37 -3.06
CA ASN A 41 -9.61 -4.39 -4.37
C ASN A 41 -9.32 -3.11 -5.16
N ALA A 42 -9.38 -1.96 -4.50
CA ALA A 42 -9.14 -0.67 -5.15
C ALA A 42 -7.70 -0.59 -5.68
N LEU A 43 -6.72 -1.08 -4.90
CA LEU A 43 -5.33 -1.04 -5.30
C LEU A 43 -5.03 -2.04 -6.42
N HIS A 44 -5.73 -3.17 -6.43
CA HIS A 44 -5.57 -4.17 -7.49
C HIS A 44 -5.92 -3.60 -8.88
N ILE A 45 -6.96 -2.77 -8.94
CA ILE A 45 -7.41 -2.18 -10.21
C ILE A 45 -6.94 -0.74 -10.39
N ASN A 46 -5.97 -0.28 -9.58
CA ASN A 46 -5.49 1.11 -9.58
C ASN A 46 -5.33 1.65 -11.01
N PRO A 47 -6.17 2.61 -11.44
CA PRO A 47 -6.09 3.16 -12.80
C PRO A 47 -5.04 4.27 -12.93
N TYR A 48 -4.34 4.59 -11.85
CA TYR A 48 -3.35 5.67 -11.81
C TYR A 48 -1.95 5.13 -11.46
N PRO A 49 -1.42 4.13 -12.20
CA PRO A 49 -0.09 3.59 -11.91
C PRO A 49 0.95 4.70 -12.07
N GLY A 50 1.86 4.82 -11.13
CA GLY A 50 2.84 5.89 -11.15
C GLY A 50 2.41 7.15 -10.42
N THR A 51 1.12 7.34 -10.17
CA THR A 51 0.59 8.47 -9.41
C THR A 51 0.16 8.01 -8.01
N VAL A 52 -0.56 6.89 -7.94
CA VAL A 52 -0.97 6.30 -6.66
C VAL A 52 0.04 5.21 -6.30
N PRO A 53 0.86 5.42 -5.24
CA PRO A 53 1.97 4.50 -4.93
C PRO A 53 1.47 3.25 -4.17
N CYS A 54 0.71 2.40 -4.85
CA CYS A 54 0.11 1.22 -4.23
C CYS A 54 1.17 0.24 -3.70
N HIS A 55 2.40 0.31 -4.19
CA HIS A 55 3.49 -0.52 -3.68
C HIS A 55 3.84 -0.20 -2.22
N ARG A 56 3.41 0.96 -1.70
CA ARG A 56 3.66 1.37 -0.32
C ARG A 56 2.61 0.82 0.66
N VAL A 57 1.74 -0.09 0.21
CA VAL A 57 0.73 -0.70 1.07
C VAL A 57 1.05 -2.17 1.26
N VAL A 58 1.09 -2.61 2.52
CA VAL A 58 1.45 -3.98 2.90
C VAL A 58 0.40 -4.52 3.85
N ASN A 59 0.46 -5.83 4.18
CA ASN A 59 -0.48 -6.39 5.14
C ASN A 59 -0.10 -6.04 6.58
N ALA A 60 -0.89 -6.48 7.54
CA ALA A 60 -0.70 -6.16 8.97
C ALA A 60 0.64 -6.63 9.51
N LYS A 61 1.28 -7.60 8.87
CA LYS A 61 2.58 -8.13 9.27
C LYS A 61 3.74 -7.48 8.51
N GLY A 62 3.45 -6.54 7.62
CA GLY A 62 4.46 -5.92 6.77
C GLY A 62 4.78 -6.73 5.52
N GLU A 63 4.04 -7.81 5.26
CA GLU A 63 4.31 -8.66 4.11
C GLU A 63 3.79 -8.04 2.82
N LEU A 64 4.54 -8.25 1.73
CA LEU A 64 4.13 -7.82 0.40
C LEU A 64 3.02 -8.73 -0.09
N SER A 65 2.03 -8.19 -0.80
CA SER A 65 0.87 -8.97 -1.20
C SER A 65 0.95 -9.50 -2.64
N GLY A 66 1.68 -8.83 -3.50
CA GLY A 66 1.76 -9.21 -4.91
C GLY A 66 0.49 -9.02 -5.72
N ALA A 67 -0.57 -8.49 -5.11
CA ALA A 67 -1.88 -8.37 -5.74
C ALA A 67 -2.16 -6.92 -6.17
N PHE A 68 -1.28 -6.36 -6.99
CA PHE A 68 -1.40 -4.99 -7.46
C PHE A 68 -1.61 -4.94 -8.97
N ALA A 69 -1.97 -3.77 -9.48
CA ALA A 69 -2.16 -3.55 -10.91
C ALA A 69 -0.91 -3.89 -11.74
N PHE A 70 0.28 -3.77 -11.14
CA PHE A 70 1.54 -4.16 -11.79
C PHE A 70 1.98 -5.58 -11.45
N GLY A 71 1.25 -6.30 -10.62
CA GLY A 71 1.08 -7.74 -10.58
C GLY A 71 2.00 -8.66 -9.84
N SER A 72 3.14 -8.30 -9.29
CA SER A 72 4.01 -9.30 -8.66
C SER A 72 4.71 -8.80 -7.41
N TYR A 73 5.11 -9.78 -6.54
CA TYR A 73 5.94 -9.51 -5.38
C TYR A 73 7.25 -8.86 -5.77
N ASP A 74 7.85 -9.32 -6.87
CA ASP A 74 9.15 -8.82 -7.32
C ASP A 74 9.06 -7.37 -7.72
N GLU A 75 7.99 -6.98 -8.37
CA GLU A 75 7.81 -5.59 -8.78
C GLU A 75 7.58 -4.70 -7.57
N GLN A 76 6.78 -5.15 -6.60
CA GLN A 76 6.57 -4.40 -5.36
C GLN A 76 7.88 -4.24 -4.60
N LYS A 77 8.64 -5.32 -4.46
CA LYS A 77 9.94 -5.30 -3.79
C LYS A 77 10.89 -4.33 -4.49
N ARG A 78 10.97 -4.39 -5.82
CA ARG A 78 11.84 -3.52 -6.61
C ARG A 78 11.52 -2.05 -6.36
N ARG A 79 10.24 -1.71 -6.35
CA ARG A 79 9.81 -0.33 -6.15
C ARG A 79 10.11 0.17 -4.74
N LEU A 80 9.90 -0.69 -3.73
CA LEU A 80 10.22 -0.34 -2.35
C LEU A 80 11.71 -0.17 -2.16
N GLU A 81 12.52 -1.08 -2.71
CA GLU A 81 13.97 -0.99 -2.60
C GLU A 81 14.51 0.23 -3.32
N ALA A 82 13.89 0.65 -4.41
CA ALA A 82 14.25 1.89 -5.09
C ALA A 82 14.00 3.12 -4.22
N GLU A 83 13.16 3.00 -3.20
CA GLU A 83 12.88 4.06 -2.23
C GLU A 83 13.65 3.85 -0.92
N SER A 84 14.66 2.98 -0.94
CA SER A 84 15.51 2.67 0.20
C SER A 84 14.80 1.93 1.34
N VAL A 85 13.70 1.24 1.03
CA VAL A 85 13.02 0.37 1.99
C VAL A 85 13.62 -1.02 1.88
N ILE A 86 14.09 -1.57 3.00
CA ILE A 86 14.69 -2.90 3.04
C ILE A 86 13.58 -3.95 3.11
N VAL A 87 13.62 -4.92 2.20
CA VAL A 87 12.67 -6.03 2.16
C VAL A 87 13.43 -7.32 2.42
N ILE A 88 13.05 -8.03 3.50
CA ILE A 88 13.68 -9.29 3.88
C ILE A 88 12.59 -10.35 4.03
N ASN A 89 12.75 -11.49 3.36
CA ASN A 89 11.76 -12.58 3.40
C ASN A 89 10.35 -12.08 3.05
N ASN A 90 10.26 -11.26 2.01
CA ASN A 90 9.01 -10.71 1.51
C ASN A 90 8.28 -9.83 2.55
N ARG A 91 9.02 -9.22 3.46
CA ARG A 91 8.47 -8.44 4.56
C ARG A 91 9.26 -7.16 4.79
N VAL A 92 8.53 -6.12 5.19
CA VAL A 92 9.07 -4.80 5.59
C VAL A 92 8.92 -4.66 7.10
N ASP A 93 9.95 -4.11 7.76
CA ASP A 93 9.89 -3.83 9.20
C ASP A 93 9.00 -2.61 9.42
N LEU A 94 7.81 -2.84 9.98
CA LEU A 94 6.84 -1.77 10.21
C LEU A 94 7.28 -0.78 11.28
N GLN A 95 8.15 -1.19 12.21
CA GLN A 95 8.66 -0.27 13.22
C GLN A 95 9.60 0.76 12.60
N GLU A 96 10.33 0.37 11.57
CA GLU A 96 11.26 1.28 10.91
C GLU A 96 10.59 2.07 9.79
N TYR A 97 9.76 1.42 8.97
CA TYR A 97 9.24 2.04 7.75
C TYR A 97 7.75 2.37 7.80
N GLY A 98 7.04 1.92 8.81
CA GLY A 98 5.60 2.16 8.90
C GLY A 98 5.26 3.62 9.18
N VAL A 99 4.22 4.12 8.51
CA VAL A 99 3.71 5.47 8.81
C VAL A 99 3.09 5.47 10.21
N SER A 100 3.08 6.63 10.85
CA SER A 100 2.54 6.79 12.20
C SER A 100 1.07 7.22 12.20
N TRP A 101 0.30 6.66 11.30
CA TRP A 101 -1.13 6.98 11.18
C TRP A 101 -1.98 6.36 12.29
#